data_cec714556fdffb52c06b95e62163c516
#
_entry.id   cec714556fdffb52c06b95e62163c516
#
_cell.length_a   1.000
_cell.length_b   1.000
_cell.length_c   1.000
_cell.angle_alpha   90.00
_cell.angle_beta   90.00
_cell.angle_gamma   90.00
#
_symmetry.space_group_name_H-M   'P 1'
#
loop_
_entity.id
_entity.type
_entity.pdbx_description
1 polymer ?
#
loop_
_entity_poly.entity_id
_entity_poly.type
_entity_poly.pdbx_seq_one_letter_code
_entity_poly.pdbx_strand_id
1 'polypeptide(L)'
;MDTMRKSDCRRGRIAYEVAGLAWLAEASSPGAAVVPVLDHGATWLEEPRLLSVSPTPRAAEDFGRALAHTHAAGARHLGAPPPGVAGDGWMGEAPLSLPSHPSARGEAGGANRANPDEATPASSPRESWGSFYARERIAPYVDDRTFTATERALINKLCERLESGVLDHGQPRLVEEAKSRHNN
;
A
#
# COMPACT_ATOMS: atom_id res chain seq x y z
N MET A 1 5.78 28.93 -13.21
CA MET A 1 5.33 27.55 -13.38
C MET A 1 3.86 27.51 -12.95
N ASP A 2 2.96 27.02 -13.77
CA ASP A 2 1.54 26.91 -13.39
C ASP A 2 1.37 25.79 -12.38
N THR A 3 0.61 26.03 -11.30
CA THR A 3 0.40 25.08 -10.22
C THR A 3 -1.08 24.72 -10.06
N MET A 4 -1.34 23.63 -9.40
CA MET A 4 -2.69 23.18 -9.03
C MET A 4 -2.72 22.92 -7.54
N ARG A 5 -3.73 23.47 -6.86
CA ARG A 5 -4.00 23.20 -5.45
C ARG A 5 -5.16 22.24 -5.31
N LYS A 6 -4.93 21.16 -4.58
CA LYS A 6 -5.94 20.20 -4.17
C LYS A 6 -6.25 20.39 -2.70
N SER A 7 -7.52 20.33 -2.31
CA SER A 7 -7.95 20.52 -0.93
C SER A 7 -8.88 19.39 -0.48
N ASP A 8 -8.72 18.94 0.78
CA ASP A 8 -9.56 17.95 1.42
C ASP A 8 -9.60 18.21 2.93
N CYS A 9 -10.79 18.33 3.49
CA CYS A 9 -10.96 18.61 4.92
C CYS A 9 -10.95 17.35 5.80
N ARG A 10 -10.91 16.16 5.22
CA ARG A 10 -10.85 14.91 5.99
C ARG A 10 -9.51 14.79 6.68
N ARG A 11 -9.57 14.51 7.98
CA ARG A 11 -8.36 14.46 8.81
C ARG A 11 -7.36 13.43 8.28
N GLY A 12 -6.12 13.85 8.10
CA GLY A 12 -5.01 12.98 7.71
C GLY A 12 -4.94 12.65 6.21
N ARG A 13 -5.97 12.98 5.41
CA ARG A 13 -6.00 12.62 4.00
C ARG A 13 -4.89 13.26 3.18
N ILE A 14 -4.69 14.57 3.34
CA ILE A 14 -3.59 15.28 2.66
C ILE A 14 -2.23 14.75 3.13
N ALA A 15 -2.05 14.56 4.42
CA ALA A 15 -0.80 14.00 4.95
C ALA A 15 -0.51 12.59 4.40
N TYR A 16 -1.54 11.75 4.28
CA TYR A 16 -1.41 10.42 3.67
C TYR A 16 -0.99 10.52 2.20
N GLU A 17 -1.60 11.40 1.42
CA GLU A 17 -1.28 11.60 0.01
C GLU A 17 0.15 12.13 -0.17
N VAL A 18 0.55 13.14 0.60
CA VAL A 18 1.91 13.69 0.59
C VAL A 18 2.95 12.61 0.91
N ALA A 19 2.73 11.82 1.96
CA ALA A 19 3.63 10.74 2.33
C ALA A 19 3.68 9.63 1.26
N GLY A 20 2.53 9.31 0.65
CA GLY A 20 2.44 8.34 -0.44
C GLY A 20 3.21 8.77 -1.69
N LEU A 21 3.05 10.04 -2.10
CA LEU A 21 3.79 10.60 -3.24
C LEU A 21 5.30 10.63 -2.97
N ALA A 22 5.70 11.03 -1.76
CA ALA A 22 7.11 11.02 -1.37
C ALA A 22 7.70 9.60 -1.41
N TRP A 23 6.99 8.61 -0.88
CA TRP A 23 7.43 7.22 -0.90
C TRP A 23 7.55 6.65 -2.32
N LEU A 24 6.57 6.90 -3.18
CA LEU A 24 6.63 6.49 -4.59
C LEU A 24 7.79 7.16 -5.33
N ALA A 25 8.11 8.42 -4.99
CA ALA A 25 9.21 9.16 -5.60
C ALA A 25 10.60 8.57 -5.27
N GLU A 26 10.76 7.84 -4.15
CA GLU A 26 12.01 7.14 -3.83
C GLU A 26 12.40 6.10 -4.90
N ALA A 27 11.42 5.56 -5.62
CA ALA A 27 11.62 4.59 -6.69
C ALA A 27 11.71 5.24 -8.09
N SER A 28 11.62 6.57 -8.22
CA SER A 28 11.44 7.26 -9.51
C SER A 28 12.59 7.11 -10.51
N SER A 29 13.74 6.59 -10.10
CA SER A 29 14.82 6.29 -11.04
C SER A 29 15.40 4.91 -10.71
N PRO A 30 15.05 3.86 -11.47
CA PRO A 30 14.42 3.81 -12.79
C PRO A 30 12.88 3.66 -12.81
N GLY A 31 12.21 3.81 -11.69
CA GLY A 31 10.74 3.68 -11.58
C GLY A 31 9.97 4.83 -12.26
N ALA A 32 8.65 4.76 -12.16
CA ALA A 32 7.77 5.76 -12.75
C ALA A 32 7.97 7.14 -12.11
N ALA A 33 7.98 8.18 -12.95
CA ALA A 33 8.03 9.56 -12.46
C ALA A 33 6.78 9.88 -11.64
N VAL A 34 6.98 10.54 -10.51
CA VAL A 34 5.92 10.95 -9.58
C VAL A 34 5.86 12.47 -9.57
N VAL A 35 4.64 13.04 -9.55
CA VAL A 35 4.45 14.48 -9.43
C VAL A 35 5.02 14.95 -8.08
N PRO A 36 5.87 16.00 -8.05
CA PRO A 36 6.40 16.51 -6.80
C PRO A 36 5.33 17.33 -6.06
N VAL A 37 5.27 17.21 -4.74
CA VAL A 37 4.53 18.14 -3.89
C VAL A 37 5.39 19.37 -3.69
N LEU A 38 4.89 20.54 -4.10
CA LEU A 38 5.60 21.81 -4.00
C LEU A 38 5.43 22.45 -2.62
N ASP A 39 4.21 22.38 -2.09
CA ASP A 39 3.86 22.87 -0.76
C ASP A 39 2.60 22.16 -0.25
N HIS A 40 2.39 22.13 1.05
CA HIS A 40 1.18 21.54 1.64
C HIS A 40 0.87 22.08 3.04
N GLY A 41 -0.40 21.97 3.40
CA GLY A 41 -0.90 22.20 4.75
C GLY A 41 -1.69 21.00 5.26
N ALA A 42 -2.43 21.18 6.35
CA ALA A 42 -3.23 20.10 6.94
C ALA A 42 -4.38 19.64 6.02
N THR A 43 -4.89 20.52 5.17
CA THR A 43 -6.10 20.30 4.35
C THR A 43 -5.88 20.59 2.86
N TRP A 44 -4.68 20.83 2.42
CA TRP A 44 -4.37 21.11 1.02
C TRP A 44 -2.93 20.72 0.67
N LEU A 45 -2.71 20.43 -0.61
CA LEU A 45 -1.39 20.29 -1.23
C LEU A 45 -1.36 21.05 -2.56
N GLU A 46 -0.16 21.42 -3.00
CA GLU A 46 0.12 22.11 -4.25
C GLU A 46 1.13 21.33 -5.08
N GLU A 47 0.79 21.15 -6.34
CA GLU A 47 1.55 20.38 -7.33
C GLU A 47 1.74 21.21 -8.60
N PRO A 48 2.75 20.91 -9.44
CA PRO A 48 2.79 21.44 -10.79
C PRO A 48 1.55 21.00 -11.57
N ARG A 49 0.94 21.94 -12.30
CA ARG A 49 -0.12 21.58 -13.24
C ARG A 49 0.48 20.84 -14.45
N LEU A 50 0.13 19.59 -14.57
CA LEU A 50 0.54 18.78 -15.71
C LEU A 50 -0.37 19.02 -16.92
N LEU A 51 0.22 19.10 -18.10
CA LEU A 51 -0.53 19.20 -19.35
C LEU A 51 -0.92 17.79 -19.81
N SER A 52 -2.21 17.60 -20.08
CA SER A 52 -2.69 16.37 -20.70
C SER A 52 -2.33 16.36 -22.18
N VAL A 53 -1.71 15.28 -22.61
CA VAL A 53 -1.42 15.01 -24.02
C VAL A 53 -1.90 13.62 -24.39
N SER A 54 -2.15 13.38 -25.68
CA SER A 54 -2.53 12.04 -26.12
C SER A 54 -1.38 11.06 -25.92
N PRO A 55 -1.62 9.90 -25.28
CA PRO A 55 -0.58 8.91 -25.07
C PRO A 55 -0.13 8.30 -26.42
N THR A 56 1.16 7.99 -26.52
CA THR A 56 1.70 7.22 -27.65
C THR A 56 1.97 5.77 -27.20
N PRO A 57 1.98 4.79 -28.14
CA PRO A 57 2.36 3.42 -27.80
C PRO A 57 3.73 3.32 -27.09
N ARG A 58 4.71 4.11 -27.53
CA ARG A 58 6.03 4.18 -26.90
C ARG A 58 5.96 4.70 -25.46
N ALA A 59 5.22 5.78 -25.23
CA ALA A 59 5.05 6.33 -23.88
C ALA A 59 4.37 5.32 -22.94
N ALA A 60 3.39 4.57 -23.43
CA ALA A 60 2.74 3.52 -22.66
C ALA A 60 3.71 2.36 -22.31
N GLU A 61 4.55 1.96 -23.26
CA GLU A 61 5.56 0.92 -23.05
C GLU A 61 6.64 1.38 -22.05
N ASP A 62 7.16 2.59 -22.20
CA ASP A 62 8.15 3.17 -21.31
C ASP A 62 7.60 3.33 -19.89
N PHE A 63 6.35 3.78 -19.75
CA PHE A 63 5.66 3.84 -18.48
C PHE A 63 5.48 2.46 -17.84
N GLY A 64 5.08 1.45 -18.62
CA GLY A 64 4.94 0.07 -18.13
C GLY A 64 6.24 -0.49 -17.56
N ARG A 65 7.37 -0.24 -18.24
CA ARG A 65 8.70 -0.62 -17.72
C ARG A 65 9.04 0.11 -16.44
N ALA A 66 8.83 1.42 -16.40
CA ALA A 66 9.10 2.22 -15.22
C ALA A 66 8.21 1.79 -14.04
N LEU A 67 6.92 1.52 -14.28
CA LEU A 67 5.99 1.03 -13.26
C LEU A 67 6.42 -0.33 -12.69
N ALA A 68 6.96 -1.23 -13.52
CA ALA A 68 7.50 -2.50 -13.05
C ALA A 68 8.67 -2.29 -12.08
N HIS A 69 9.53 -1.29 -12.32
CA HIS A 69 10.58 -0.92 -11.37
C HIS A 69 10.02 -0.35 -10.06
N THR A 70 9.00 0.50 -10.12
CA THR A 70 8.31 1.00 -8.92
C THR A 70 7.75 -0.16 -8.10
N HIS A 71 7.09 -1.12 -8.72
CA HIS A 71 6.56 -2.30 -8.04
C HIS A 71 7.68 -3.19 -7.46
N ALA A 72 8.82 -3.28 -8.16
CA ALA A 72 9.97 -4.06 -7.70
C ALA A 72 10.70 -3.42 -6.50
N ALA A 73 10.49 -2.14 -6.21
CA ALA A 73 11.02 -1.49 -5.02
C ALA A 73 10.43 -2.09 -3.73
N GLY A 74 9.19 -2.60 -3.81
CA GLY A 74 8.57 -3.37 -2.74
C GLY A 74 8.16 -2.53 -1.52
N ALA A 75 7.75 -3.25 -0.47
CA ALA A 75 7.34 -2.70 0.82
C ALA A 75 7.70 -3.68 1.94
N ARG A 76 7.59 -3.27 3.20
CA ARG A 76 7.89 -4.14 4.36
C ARG A 76 6.91 -5.33 4.48
N HIS A 77 5.65 -5.09 4.16
CA HIS A 77 4.59 -6.10 4.15
C HIS A 77 3.46 -5.67 3.21
N LEU A 78 2.54 -6.59 2.91
CA LEU A 78 1.34 -6.30 2.15
C LEU A 78 0.48 -5.27 2.92
N GLY A 79 0.05 -4.20 2.23
CA GLY A 79 -0.72 -3.13 2.85
C GLY A 79 0.07 -2.20 3.76
N ALA A 80 1.40 -2.21 3.71
CA ALA A 80 2.22 -1.28 4.47
C ALA A 80 1.82 0.18 4.19
N PRO A 81 1.64 1.02 5.22
CA PRO A 81 1.41 2.43 5.03
C PRO A 81 2.68 3.13 4.53
N PRO A 82 2.55 4.30 3.89
CA PRO A 82 3.70 5.17 3.63
C PRO A 82 4.47 5.48 4.91
N PRO A 83 5.80 5.65 4.84
CA PRO A 83 6.61 5.99 6.00
C PRO A 83 6.07 7.22 6.76
N GLY A 84 6.03 7.14 8.09
CA GLY A 84 5.55 8.23 8.95
C GLY A 84 4.02 8.36 9.05
N VAL A 85 3.26 7.54 8.33
CA VAL A 85 1.78 7.50 8.45
C VAL A 85 1.38 6.41 9.43
N ALA A 86 0.45 6.74 10.32
CA ALA A 86 -0.18 5.81 11.25
C ALA A 86 -1.68 5.70 10.99
N GLY A 87 -2.23 4.50 11.13
CA GLY A 87 -3.65 4.23 10.91
C GLY A 87 -4.02 4.01 9.46
N ASP A 88 -5.32 4.07 9.19
CA ASP A 88 -5.88 3.81 7.88
C ASP A 88 -5.57 4.93 6.87
N GLY A 89 -5.55 4.55 5.60
CA GLY A 89 -5.32 5.45 4.48
C GLY A 89 -6.59 5.69 3.65
N TRP A 90 -6.36 6.04 2.39
CA TRP A 90 -7.42 6.38 1.45
C TRP A 90 -7.14 5.80 0.07
N MET A 91 -8.18 5.31 -0.58
CA MET A 91 -8.16 4.91 -1.98
C MET A 91 -9.25 5.70 -2.73
N GLY A 92 -8.83 6.78 -3.42
CA GLY A 92 -9.80 7.74 -3.95
C GLY A 92 -10.65 8.35 -2.82
N GLU A 93 -11.95 8.17 -2.87
CA GLU A 93 -12.90 8.63 -1.85
C GLU A 93 -13.12 7.65 -0.70
N ALA A 94 -12.72 6.39 -0.87
CA ALA A 94 -12.96 5.33 0.09
C ALA A 94 -11.86 5.24 1.15
N PRO A 95 -12.20 4.94 2.42
CA PRO A 95 -11.23 4.55 3.43
C PRO A 95 -10.46 3.30 2.97
N LEU A 96 -9.19 3.23 3.29
CA LEU A 96 -8.32 2.10 2.98
C LEU A 96 -7.74 1.54 4.26
N SER A 97 -8.14 0.33 4.62
CA SER A 97 -7.53 -0.39 5.73
C SER A 97 -6.05 -0.66 5.44
N LEU A 98 -5.19 -0.25 6.36
CA LEU A 98 -3.74 -0.48 6.34
C LEU A 98 -3.38 -1.31 7.57
N PRO A 99 -3.38 -2.65 7.46
CA PRO A 99 -3.14 -3.51 8.60
C PRO A 99 -1.76 -3.25 9.18
N SER A 100 -1.71 -3.06 10.49
CA SER A 100 -0.46 -3.09 11.23
C SER A 100 0.17 -4.46 11.07
N HIS A 101 1.48 -4.52 10.97
CA HIS A 101 2.21 -5.80 10.90
C HIS A 101 1.73 -6.74 12.03
N PRO A 102 1.52 -8.04 11.79
CA PRO A 102 1.04 -8.99 12.83
C PRO A 102 1.84 -8.98 14.12
N SER A 103 3.13 -8.61 14.07
CA SER A 103 4.00 -8.45 15.24
C SER A 103 3.60 -7.27 16.16
N ALA A 104 2.81 -6.31 15.69
CA ALA A 104 2.43 -5.13 16.49
C ALA A 104 1.17 -5.33 17.36
N ARG A 105 0.43 -6.42 17.19
CA ARG A 105 -0.75 -6.74 18.02
C ARG A 105 -0.46 -7.50 19.30
N GLY A 106 0.80 -7.88 19.55
CA GLY A 106 1.20 -8.69 20.71
C GLY A 106 1.72 -7.91 21.92
N GLU A 107 1.98 -6.61 21.82
CA GLU A 107 2.70 -5.88 22.88
C GLU A 107 1.90 -4.85 23.69
N ALA A 108 0.57 -4.84 23.57
CA ALA A 108 -0.26 -4.02 24.44
C ALA A 108 -0.86 -4.85 25.58
N GLY A 109 -0.03 -5.45 26.42
CA GLY A 109 -0.50 -6.16 27.60
C GLY A 109 0.50 -7.14 28.19
N GLY A 110 1.35 -6.69 29.09
CA GLY A 110 2.04 -7.56 30.04
C GLY A 110 3.56 -7.63 29.91
N ALA A 111 4.25 -6.86 30.74
CA ALA A 111 5.65 -7.06 31.06
C ALA A 111 5.84 -8.48 31.61
N ASN A 112 6.39 -9.39 30.82
CA ASN A 112 6.97 -10.61 31.34
C ASN A 112 8.35 -10.81 30.70
N ARG A 113 9.35 -10.96 31.57
CA ARG A 113 10.75 -11.14 31.24
C ARG A 113 10.93 -12.34 30.31
N ALA A 114 11.35 -12.10 29.09
CA ALA A 114 11.76 -13.16 28.16
C ALA A 114 13.08 -13.78 28.64
N ASN A 115 13.09 -15.10 28.70
CA ASN A 115 14.25 -15.94 28.97
C ASN A 115 15.14 -15.97 27.71
N PRO A 116 16.46 -15.72 27.75
CA PRO A 116 17.32 -15.58 26.56
C PRO A 116 17.60 -16.88 25.79
N ASP A 117 17.11 -18.02 26.27
CA ASP A 117 17.41 -19.34 25.67
C ASP A 117 16.23 -19.98 24.91
N GLU A 118 15.14 -19.24 24.68
CA GLU A 118 14.01 -19.81 23.94
C GLU A 118 14.13 -19.45 22.46
N ALA A 119 14.51 -20.45 21.67
CA ALA A 119 14.57 -20.34 20.20
C ALA A 119 13.26 -19.78 19.66
N THR A 120 13.34 -18.64 19.01
CA THR A 120 12.22 -17.98 18.32
C THR A 120 11.54 -18.99 17.39
N PRO A 121 10.24 -19.29 17.57
CA PRO A 121 9.56 -20.23 16.69
C PRO A 121 9.57 -19.65 15.27
N ALA A 122 9.95 -20.50 14.32
CA ALA A 122 9.98 -20.22 12.89
C ALA A 122 8.73 -19.44 12.46
N SER A 123 8.98 -18.31 11.81
CA SER A 123 8.05 -17.45 11.07
C SER A 123 6.62 -17.99 10.94
N SER A 124 5.65 -17.28 11.52
CA SER A 124 4.23 -17.43 11.13
C SER A 124 4.12 -17.44 9.60
N PRO A 125 3.28 -18.31 9.02
CA PRO A 125 3.13 -18.37 7.57
C PRO A 125 2.88 -16.95 7.04
N ARG A 126 3.75 -16.50 6.13
CA ARG A 126 3.56 -15.19 5.49
C ARG A 126 2.21 -15.22 4.80
N GLU A 127 1.37 -14.24 5.11
CA GLU A 127 0.07 -14.10 4.48
C GLU A 127 0.23 -14.06 2.95
N SER A 128 -0.57 -14.85 2.24
CA SER A 128 -0.58 -14.83 0.78
C SER A 128 -1.17 -13.53 0.25
N TRP A 129 -0.75 -13.12 -0.94
CA TRP A 129 -1.33 -11.96 -1.61
C TRP A 129 -2.85 -12.10 -1.79
N GLY A 130 -3.29 -13.29 -2.19
CA GLY A 130 -4.72 -13.57 -2.40
C GLY A 130 -5.55 -13.40 -1.14
N SER A 131 -5.09 -13.95 -0.01
CA SER A 131 -5.75 -13.79 1.30
C SER A 131 -5.79 -12.33 1.75
N PHE A 132 -4.68 -11.60 1.61
CA PHE A 132 -4.62 -10.17 1.90
C PHE A 132 -5.61 -9.40 1.04
N TYR A 133 -5.62 -9.65 -0.28
CA TYR A 133 -6.46 -8.90 -1.21
C TYR A 133 -7.95 -9.15 -0.98
N ALA A 134 -8.35 -10.40 -0.77
CA ALA A 134 -9.72 -10.75 -0.43
C ALA A 134 -10.21 -10.02 0.82
N ARG A 135 -9.43 -10.09 1.90
CA ARG A 135 -9.80 -9.56 3.21
C ARG A 135 -9.74 -8.03 3.30
N GLU A 136 -8.71 -7.42 2.74
CA GLU A 136 -8.45 -6.00 2.96
C GLU A 136 -8.87 -5.11 1.77
N ARG A 137 -9.08 -5.70 0.59
CA ARG A 137 -9.36 -4.93 -0.63
C ARG A 137 -10.70 -5.24 -1.29
N ILE A 138 -11.33 -6.34 -0.95
CA ILE A 138 -12.65 -6.71 -1.46
C ILE A 138 -13.68 -6.70 -0.35
N ALA A 139 -13.52 -7.54 0.69
CA ALA A 139 -14.53 -7.75 1.72
C ALA A 139 -15.04 -6.46 2.41
N PRO A 140 -14.20 -5.47 2.74
CA PRO A 140 -14.66 -4.25 3.41
C PRO A 140 -15.62 -3.38 2.58
N TYR A 141 -15.66 -3.58 1.26
CA TYR A 141 -16.48 -2.78 0.34
C TYR A 141 -17.74 -3.52 -0.16
N VAL A 142 -17.97 -4.73 0.36
CA VAL A 142 -19.14 -5.54 -0.03
C VAL A 142 -20.23 -5.37 1.02
N ASP A 143 -21.26 -4.63 0.70
CA ASP A 143 -22.41 -4.39 1.56
C ASP A 143 -23.72 -4.81 0.90
N ASP A 144 -24.77 -5.00 1.72
CA ASP A 144 -26.08 -5.43 1.29
C ASP A 144 -26.97 -4.32 0.69
N ARG A 145 -26.50 -3.07 0.72
CA ARG A 145 -27.19 -1.94 0.10
C ARG A 145 -26.79 -1.75 -1.35
N THR A 146 -25.50 -2.00 -1.64
CA THR A 146 -24.92 -1.82 -2.97
C THR A 146 -25.05 -3.07 -3.83
N PHE A 147 -24.94 -4.27 -3.24
CA PHE A 147 -24.90 -5.54 -3.95
C PHE A 147 -26.10 -6.42 -3.62
N THR A 148 -26.68 -7.02 -4.65
CA THR A 148 -27.70 -8.06 -4.50
C THR A 148 -27.13 -9.33 -3.85
N ALA A 149 -27.96 -10.20 -3.32
CA ALA A 149 -27.55 -11.48 -2.75
C ALA A 149 -26.76 -12.35 -3.75
N THR A 150 -27.15 -12.32 -5.03
CA THR A 150 -26.47 -13.07 -6.09
C THR A 150 -25.09 -12.52 -6.37
N GLU A 151 -24.93 -11.19 -6.42
CA GLU A 151 -23.64 -10.54 -6.63
C GLU A 151 -22.70 -10.80 -5.44
N ARG A 152 -23.19 -10.69 -4.21
CA ARG A 152 -22.40 -11.03 -3.01
C ARG A 152 -21.95 -12.49 -3.03
N ALA A 153 -22.81 -13.41 -3.42
CA ALA A 153 -22.42 -14.81 -3.54
C ALA A 153 -21.31 -15.02 -4.60
N LEU A 154 -21.35 -14.27 -5.70
CA LEU A 154 -20.29 -14.31 -6.71
C LEU A 154 -18.97 -13.71 -6.19
N ILE A 155 -19.05 -12.58 -5.47
CA ILE A 155 -17.87 -11.94 -4.86
C ILE A 155 -17.26 -12.86 -3.80
N ASN A 156 -18.06 -13.52 -2.97
CA ASN A 156 -17.56 -14.48 -1.99
C ASN A 156 -16.80 -15.65 -2.65
N LYS A 157 -17.32 -16.19 -3.76
CA LYS A 157 -16.59 -17.21 -4.54
C LYS A 157 -15.26 -16.70 -5.11
N LEU A 158 -15.21 -15.42 -5.50
CA LEU A 158 -13.95 -14.79 -5.91
C LEU A 158 -12.97 -14.73 -4.72
N CYS A 159 -13.42 -14.29 -3.54
CA CYS A 159 -12.60 -14.27 -2.34
C CYS A 159 -12.06 -15.65 -1.97
N GLU A 160 -12.91 -16.68 -1.95
CA GLU A 160 -12.51 -18.07 -1.72
C GLU A 160 -11.44 -18.51 -2.73
N ARG A 161 -11.58 -18.15 -4.00
CA ARG A 161 -10.61 -18.47 -5.05
C ARG A 161 -9.28 -17.74 -4.87
N LEU A 162 -9.30 -16.48 -4.42
CA LEU A 162 -8.11 -15.73 -4.06
C LEU A 162 -7.40 -16.36 -2.86
N GLU A 163 -8.13 -16.69 -1.81
CA GLU A 163 -7.60 -17.30 -0.59
C GLU A 163 -7.02 -18.70 -0.83
N SER A 164 -7.52 -19.42 -1.83
CA SER A 164 -6.95 -20.73 -2.23
C SER A 164 -5.56 -20.65 -2.84
N GLY A 165 -5.05 -19.46 -3.14
CA GLY A 165 -3.73 -19.24 -3.73
C GLY A 165 -3.63 -19.58 -5.23
N VAL A 166 -4.73 -20.00 -5.88
CA VAL A 166 -4.72 -20.38 -7.31
C VAL A 166 -4.34 -19.23 -8.24
N LEU A 167 -4.46 -18.00 -7.77
CA LEU A 167 -4.11 -16.78 -8.49
C LEU A 167 -2.77 -16.17 -8.02
N ASP A 168 -2.07 -16.81 -7.11
CA ASP A 168 -0.77 -16.34 -6.65
C ASP A 168 0.30 -16.62 -7.72
N HIS A 169 0.91 -15.58 -8.23
CA HIS A 169 1.98 -15.63 -9.24
C HIS A 169 3.37 -15.29 -8.66
N GLY A 170 3.62 -15.75 -7.46
CA GLY A 170 4.79 -15.43 -6.68
C GLY A 170 4.52 -14.31 -5.67
N GLN A 171 5.33 -14.27 -4.63
CA GLN A 171 5.20 -13.26 -3.58
C GLN A 171 5.61 -11.88 -4.12
N PRO A 172 4.84 -10.81 -3.81
CA PRO A 172 5.31 -9.45 -4.03
C PRO A 172 6.67 -9.29 -3.35
N ARG A 173 7.55 -8.50 -3.94
CA ARG A 173 8.84 -8.21 -3.31
C ARG A 173 8.58 -7.47 -2.00
N LEU A 174 8.81 -8.17 -0.90
CA LEU A 174 8.90 -7.56 0.41
C LEU A 174 10.37 -7.17 0.61
N VAL A 175 10.62 -5.92 0.99
CA VAL A 175 11.95 -5.47 1.37
C VAL A 175 12.19 -6.02 2.78
N GLU A 176 12.87 -7.15 2.87
CA GLU A 176 13.49 -7.55 4.13
C GLU A 176 14.53 -6.50 4.51
N GLU A 177 14.60 -6.15 5.78
CA GLU A 177 15.50 -5.13 6.31
C GLU A 177 16.95 -5.35 5.85
N ALA A 178 17.32 -4.77 4.72
CA ALA A 178 18.69 -4.75 4.22
C ALA A 178 19.48 -3.57 4.82
N LYS A 179 19.25 -3.24 6.09
CA LYS A 179 19.99 -2.16 6.79
C LYS A 179 20.70 -2.60 8.07
N SER A 180 21.29 -3.80 8.10
CA SER A 180 22.21 -4.17 9.20
C SER A 180 23.58 -4.67 8.75
N ARG A 181 24.04 -4.39 7.53
CA ARG A 181 25.36 -4.87 7.06
C ARG A 181 26.29 -3.78 6.55
N HIS A 182 26.13 -2.54 7.00
CA HIS A 182 27.12 -1.48 6.73
C HIS A 182 27.44 -0.69 7.98
N ASN A 183 27.88 -1.37 9.04
CA ASN A 183 28.73 -0.80 10.09
C ASN A 183 29.52 -1.95 10.74
N ASN A 184 30.63 -2.30 10.11
CA ASN A 184 31.81 -2.84 10.75
C ASN A 184 33.01 -2.47 9.88
#